data_4e858bae262de876ff50a6c46d3183bf
#
_entry.id   4e858bae262de876ff50a6c46d3183bf
#
_cell.length_a   1.000
_cell.length_b   1.000
_cell.length_c   1.000
_cell.angle_alpha   90.00
_cell.angle_beta   90.00
_cell.angle_gamma   90.00
#
_symmetry.space_group_name_H-M   'P 1'
#
loop_
_entity.id
_entity.type
_entity.pdbx_description
1 polymer ?
#
loop_
_entity_poly.entity_id
_entity_poly.type
_entity_poly.pdbx_seq_one_letter_code
_entity_poly.pdbx_strand_id
1 'polypeptide(L)'
;MVERDIHALIGEVRAGRLSRRRFTLTMVGLGLTAPLAAQLLTAGGVAAQPKASSFNPTRRGGGGPLRVLWWQAPTLLNPHFATGTKDQDGSRIFYEPLAAYDPEGNLVPVLAADIPTVDTGGLGRDGTWVVWNLKKGVAWHDGKPFTAADVIFNWEYAADPATAAVTIGAYRDIDRVERLGDHAVKVVFKQPTPFWYEAFCGQNRALIPKHLFGAYKGGKSREAPANLKPVGTGPYRFVDFRPGDIVRGEINPNYHVPNRPFFDSFEMKGGGDAASAARAVLQTGEYDFAWNIQVEDDILRRLEQGGKGRTEIFPTGNIEHIQCNFTDPWREVDGERSSIKTIHPVLSDPAVRQALNVLVDRASVHEEIYGRQGQATANYLNAPSRYYSRNVRWEFNVDRANQILDAAGWKRGADGIRAKDSKRLKFLYQTSTNAPRQKTQAIVKQACAKAGIDIEIKSVAASVFFASDPGNPDTYPHFYSDLQMYNTSTGVDPLWGMRVFTSEEVASKDNKWSGRNITRWRNEEYDRLWKGAETEMDPVKRAALFIRMNDLVIQNGVVIPVLWRNGVAVAVTKLRGLDLSGWDTYLWRLPYWYKA
;
A
#
# COMPACT_ATOMS: atom_id res chain seq x y z
N MET A 1 24.34 16.49 19.85
CA MET A 1 23.65 17.59 19.17
C MET A 1 22.29 17.73 19.82
N VAL A 2 21.95 18.90 20.33
CA VAL A 2 20.67 19.17 20.99
C VAL A 2 19.62 19.43 19.91
N GLU A 3 18.35 19.14 20.18
CA GLU A 3 17.20 19.41 19.28
C GLU A 3 17.27 20.82 18.64
N ARG A 4 17.72 21.80 19.38
CA ARG A 4 17.93 23.19 18.94
C ARG A 4 18.93 23.32 17.78
N ASP A 5 19.95 22.44 17.71
CA ASP A 5 20.96 22.48 16.65
C ASP A 5 20.40 21.87 15.35
N ILE A 6 19.51 20.89 15.46
CA ILE A 6 18.83 20.27 14.30
C ILE A 6 17.90 21.30 13.67
N HIS A 7 17.12 22.03 14.46
CA HIS A 7 16.26 23.11 13.98
C HIS A 7 17.04 24.23 13.30
N ALA A 8 18.22 24.59 13.83
CA ALA A 8 19.10 25.56 13.20
C ALA A 8 19.59 25.09 11.82
N LEU A 9 20.03 23.83 11.71
CA LEU A 9 20.45 23.23 10.44
C LEU A 9 19.30 23.13 9.42
N ILE A 10 18.08 22.83 9.86
CA ILE A 10 16.88 22.87 9.01
C ILE A 10 16.65 24.30 8.51
N GLY A 11 16.81 25.30 9.37
CA GLY A 11 16.76 26.73 8.99
C GLY A 11 17.77 27.10 7.91
N GLU A 12 19.00 26.56 7.99
CA GLU A 12 20.04 26.76 6.97
C GLU A 12 19.67 26.13 5.61
N VAL A 13 19.05 24.94 5.63
CA VAL A 13 18.56 24.32 4.39
C VAL A 13 17.42 25.12 3.78
N ARG A 14 16.51 25.61 4.62
CA ARG A 14 15.39 26.46 4.22
C ARG A 14 15.87 27.76 3.58
N ALA A 15 16.92 28.36 4.14
CA ALA A 15 17.54 29.57 3.64
C ALA A 15 18.45 29.34 2.41
N GLY A 16 18.57 28.10 1.91
CA GLY A 16 19.41 27.75 0.76
C GLY A 16 20.93 27.77 1.05
N ARG A 17 21.35 28.00 2.31
CA ARG A 17 22.76 28.03 2.71
C ARG A 17 23.36 26.65 2.95
N LEU A 18 22.51 25.63 3.22
CA LEU A 18 22.91 24.24 3.36
C LEU A 18 22.10 23.38 2.37
N SER A 19 22.77 22.53 1.56
CA SER A 19 22.05 21.64 0.66
C SER A 19 21.38 20.50 1.43
N ARG A 20 20.21 20.02 0.96
CA ARG A 20 19.51 18.84 1.54
C ARG A 20 20.43 17.62 1.65
N ARG A 21 21.24 17.35 0.62
CA ARG A 21 22.22 16.26 0.63
C ARG A 21 23.23 16.40 1.76
N ARG A 22 23.76 17.61 1.98
CA ARG A 22 24.74 17.87 3.05
C ARG A 22 24.08 17.74 4.43
N PHE A 23 22.87 18.25 4.60
CA PHE A 23 22.08 18.03 5.81
C PHE A 23 21.89 16.55 6.08
N THR A 24 21.41 15.79 5.09
CA THR A 24 21.20 14.33 5.23
C THR A 24 22.48 13.61 5.62
N LEU A 25 23.61 13.92 4.97
CA LEU A 25 24.92 13.33 5.31
C LEU A 25 25.36 13.71 6.75
N THR A 26 25.12 14.94 7.17
CA THR A 26 25.40 15.39 8.56
C THR A 26 24.57 14.59 9.55
N MET A 27 23.27 14.43 9.30
CA MET A 27 22.38 13.65 10.16
C MET A 27 22.74 12.17 10.23
N VAL A 28 23.14 11.58 9.09
CA VAL A 28 23.64 10.19 9.02
C VAL A 28 24.93 10.04 9.82
N GLY A 29 25.86 11.00 9.72
CA GLY A 29 27.07 11.03 10.53
C GLY A 29 26.80 11.14 12.06
N LEU A 30 25.61 11.57 12.44
CA LEU A 30 25.12 11.64 13.82
C LEU A 30 24.28 10.43 14.24
N GLY A 31 24.24 9.38 13.41
CA GLY A 31 23.53 8.14 13.71
C GLY A 31 22.06 8.10 13.30
N LEU A 32 21.55 9.16 12.64
CA LEU A 32 20.21 9.14 12.05
C LEU A 32 20.23 8.43 10.70
N THR A 33 19.13 7.78 10.32
CA THR A 33 19.01 7.22 8.98
C THR A 33 18.75 8.34 7.95
N ALA A 34 19.18 8.15 6.71
CA ALA A 34 18.95 9.14 5.65
C ALA A 34 17.45 9.49 5.44
N PRO A 35 16.51 8.52 5.52
CA PRO A 35 15.08 8.82 5.48
C PRO A 35 14.59 9.64 6.69
N LEU A 36 15.09 9.38 7.90
CA LEU A 36 14.74 10.17 9.07
C LEU A 36 15.24 11.62 8.92
N ALA A 37 16.44 11.81 8.38
CA ALA A 37 16.97 13.12 8.06
C ALA A 37 16.12 13.86 7.01
N ALA A 38 15.66 13.16 5.97
CA ALA A 38 14.76 13.73 4.97
C ALA A 38 13.42 14.15 5.56
N GLN A 39 12.90 13.39 6.55
CA GLN A 39 11.67 13.73 7.26
C GLN A 39 11.80 14.95 8.18
N LEU A 40 12.93 15.07 8.88
CA LEU A 40 13.21 16.28 9.68
C LEU A 40 13.17 17.52 8.80
N LEU A 41 13.65 17.45 7.55
CA LEU A 41 13.53 18.53 6.58
C LEU A 41 12.07 18.79 6.20
N THR A 42 11.28 17.75 5.95
CA THR A 42 9.85 17.88 5.57
C THR A 42 9.04 18.42 6.74
N ALA A 43 9.22 17.88 7.94
CA ALA A 43 8.61 18.38 9.18
C ALA A 43 9.01 19.83 9.47
N GLY A 44 10.25 20.20 9.11
CA GLY A 44 10.77 21.56 9.18
C GLY A 44 10.35 22.47 8.03
N GLY A 45 9.39 22.11 7.19
CA GLY A 45 8.87 22.95 6.11
C GLY A 45 9.79 23.09 4.89
N VAL A 46 10.80 22.23 4.77
CA VAL A 46 11.61 22.12 3.55
C VAL A 46 10.92 21.17 2.61
N ALA A 47 10.07 21.70 1.72
CA ALA A 47 9.34 20.90 0.74
C ALA A 47 10.30 20.03 -0.08
N ALA A 48 9.96 18.73 -0.28
CA ALA A 48 10.64 17.91 -1.25
C ALA A 48 10.44 18.56 -2.62
N GLN A 49 11.53 18.94 -3.27
CA GLN A 49 11.42 19.31 -4.68
C GLN A 49 11.31 18.00 -5.47
N PRO A 50 10.27 17.85 -6.33
CA PRO A 50 10.21 16.72 -7.24
C PRO A 50 11.52 16.64 -7.99
N LYS A 51 12.07 15.44 -8.15
CA LYS A 51 13.25 15.22 -8.97
C LYS A 51 12.98 15.83 -10.34
N ALA A 52 13.72 16.87 -10.69
CA ALA A 52 13.52 17.55 -11.96
C ALA A 52 13.66 16.52 -13.10
N SER A 53 12.68 16.49 -13.99
CA SER A 53 12.78 15.64 -15.17
C SER A 53 14.01 16.07 -15.97
N SER A 54 14.88 15.13 -16.31
CA SER A 54 16.02 15.39 -17.19
C SER A 54 15.56 15.72 -18.62
N PHE A 55 14.31 15.47 -18.95
CA PHE A 55 13.69 15.75 -20.24
C PHE A 55 12.72 16.92 -20.13
N ASN A 56 13.02 18.01 -20.84
CA ASN A 56 12.20 19.22 -20.94
C ASN A 56 11.71 19.39 -22.39
N PRO A 57 10.52 18.84 -22.72
CA PRO A 57 9.99 18.97 -24.07
C PRO A 57 9.60 20.41 -24.38
N THR A 58 9.84 20.83 -25.63
CA THR A 58 9.48 22.17 -26.13
C THR A 58 8.06 22.25 -26.65
N ARG A 59 7.39 21.09 -26.80
CA ARG A 59 6.02 20.96 -27.25
C ARG A 59 5.33 19.76 -26.58
N ARG A 60 4.03 19.77 -26.58
CA ARG A 60 3.17 18.66 -26.17
C ARG A 60 3.05 17.66 -27.30
N GLY A 61 3.04 16.35 -26.99
CA GLY A 61 2.89 15.28 -27.99
C GLY A 61 4.09 15.07 -28.89
N GLY A 62 3.89 14.29 -29.95
CA GLY A 62 4.89 13.92 -30.93
C GLY A 62 5.66 12.65 -30.60
N GLY A 63 5.33 11.97 -29.49
CA GLY A 63 5.95 10.70 -29.08
C GLY A 63 5.23 9.45 -29.58
N GLY A 64 4.15 9.60 -30.36
CA GLY A 64 3.34 8.48 -30.81
C GLY A 64 2.53 7.81 -29.68
N PRO A 65 2.10 6.55 -29.85
CA PRO A 65 1.31 5.84 -28.86
C PRO A 65 2.20 5.32 -27.72
N LEU A 66 1.67 5.37 -26.49
CA LEU A 66 2.16 4.62 -25.33
C LEU A 66 1.27 3.42 -25.12
N ARG A 67 1.81 2.21 -25.25
CA ARG A 67 1.09 0.95 -25.07
C ARG A 67 1.59 0.22 -23.83
N VAL A 68 0.67 -0.03 -22.89
CA VAL A 68 1.02 -0.66 -21.61
C VAL A 68 0.14 -1.89 -21.35
N LEU A 69 0.68 -2.87 -20.61
CA LEU A 69 -0.03 -4.07 -20.20
C LEU A 69 -0.37 -3.98 -18.71
N TRP A 70 -1.66 -4.11 -18.42
CA TRP A 70 -2.21 -4.39 -17.09
C TRP A 70 -2.89 -5.75 -17.15
N TRP A 71 -2.15 -6.84 -16.91
CA TRP A 71 -2.67 -8.19 -17.06
C TRP A 71 -3.95 -8.47 -16.26
N GLN A 72 -4.16 -7.72 -15.16
CA GLN A 72 -5.46 -7.56 -14.52
C GLN A 72 -5.98 -6.14 -14.87
N ALA A 73 -6.71 -6.00 -15.95
CA ALA A 73 -7.17 -4.70 -16.41
C ALA A 73 -8.24 -4.08 -15.49
N PRO A 74 -8.38 -2.73 -15.50
CA PRO A 74 -9.45 -2.04 -14.79
C PRO A 74 -10.85 -2.53 -15.18
N THR A 75 -11.73 -2.58 -14.19
CA THR A 75 -13.15 -2.91 -14.36
C THR A 75 -14.06 -1.72 -14.12
N LEU A 76 -13.51 -0.64 -13.60
CA LEU A 76 -14.17 0.65 -13.39
C LEU A 76 -13.13 1.78 -13.41
N LEU A 77 -13.60 3.02 -13.61
CA LEU A 77 -12.74 4.20 -13.73
C LEU A 77 -13.07 5.32 -12.74
N ASN A 78 -13.99 5.11 -11.79
CA ASN A 78 -14.25 6.08 -10.72
C ASN A 78 -13.32 5.82 -9.53
N PRO A 79 -12.45 6.78 -9.11
CA PRO A 79 -11.49 6.58 -8.03
C PRO A 79 -12.14 6.27 -6.67
N HIS A 80 -13.34 6.79 -6.40
CA HIS A 80 -14.04 6.54 -5.12
C HIS A 80 -14.63 5.13 -5.01
N PHE A 81 -14.66 4.36 -6.11
CA PHE A 81 -15.12 2.97 -6.14
C PHE A 81 -14.01 1.97 -6.41
N ALA A 82 -12.80 2.44 -6.66
CA ALA A 82 -11.63 1.63 -7.01
C ALA A 82 -11.08 0.90 -5.77
N THR A 83 -11.45 -0.36 -5.58
CA THR A 83 -10.95 -1.21 -4.49
C THR A 83 -9.56 -1.76 -4.76
N GLY A 84 -9.28 -2.16 -6.00
CA GLY A 84 -7.99 -2.73 -6.42
C GLY A 84 -7.08 -1.72 -7.12
N THR A 85 -5.76 -1.91 -6.97
CA THR A 85 -4.74 -1.06 -7.62
C THR A 85 -4.94 -0.92 -9.13
N LYS A 86 -5.40 -1.97 -9.81
CA LYS A 86 -5.70 -1.93 -11.25
C LYS A 86 -6.74 -0.85 -11.61
N ASP A 87 -7.78 -0.70 -10.79
CA ASP A 87 -8.84 0.28 -11.00
C ASP A 87 -8.39 1.69 -10.61
N GLN A 88 -7.54 1.79 -9.58
CA GLN A 88 -6.93 3.04 -9.15
C GLN A 88 -5.95 3.58 -10.21
N ASP A 89 -5.11 2.70 -10.78
CA ASP A 89 -4.23 3.04 -11.91
C ASP A 89 -5.04 3.48 -13.14
N GLY A 90 -6.12 2.75 -13.48
CA GLY A 90 -7.00 3.09 -14.59
C GLY A 90 -7.67 4.47 -14.43
N SER A 91 -8.11 4.79 -13.21
CA SER A 91 -8.66 6.11 -12.88
C SER A 91 -7.64 7.23 -13.07
N ARG A 92 -6.36 6.96 -12.72
CA ARG A 92 -5.27 7.92 -12.72
C ARG A 92 -4.87 8.41 -14.11
N ILE A 93 -5.24 7.71 -15.17
CA ILE A 93 -5.05 8.15 -16.56
C ILE A 93 -5.80 9.46 -16.81
N PHE A 94 -6.97 9.61 -16.19
CA PHE A 94 -7.94 10.69 -16.44
C PHE A 94 -8.06 11.66 -15.28
N TYR A 95 -8.05 11.17 -14.04
CA TYR A 95 -8.30 11.95 -12.83
C TYR A 95 -7.00 12.19 -12.04
N GLU A 96 -6.93 13.35 -11.38
CA GLU A 96 -5.78 13.74 -10.58
C GLU A 96 -6.19 14.12 -9.14
N PRO A 97 -5.33 13.85 -8.12
CA PRO A 97 -5.50 14.31 -6.76
C PRO A 97 -4.95 15.72 -6.56
N LEU A 98 -5.14 16.30 -5.36
CA LEU A 98 -4.47 17.54 -4.99
C LEU A 98 -2.96 17.36 -4.92
N ALA A 99 -2.49 16.25 -4.33
CA ALA A 99 -1.08 15.90 -4.28
C ALA A 99 -0.88 14.38 -4.46
N ALA A 100 0.29 14.00 -4.97
CA ALA A 100 0.75 12.64 -5.17
C ALA A 100 1.88 12.30 -4.18
N TYR A 101 2.29 11.02 -4.10
CA TYR A 101 3.44 10.60 -3.30
C TYR A 101 4.60 10.19 -4.19
N ASP A 102 5.78 10.79 -3.96
CA ASP A 102 7.02 10.39 -4.61
C ASP A 102 7.54 9.02 -4.08
N PRO A 103 8.60 8.45 -4.66
CA PRO A 103 9.17 7.18 -4.20
C PRO A 103 9.64 7.17 -2.74
N GLU A 104 9.98 8.32 -2.18
CA GLU A 104 10.38 8.51 -0.79
C GLU A 104 9.19 8.71 0.16
N GLY A 105 7.95 8.79 -0.38
CA GLY A 105 6.72 9.01 0.38
C GLY A 105 6.47 10.48 0.76
N ASN A 106 7.10 11.42 0.05
CA ASN A 106 6.81 12.84 0.23
C ASN A 106 5.65 13.28 -0.67
N LEU A 107 4.90 14.29 -0.21
CA LEU A 107 3.85 14.90 -1.02
C LEU A 107 4.45 15.77 -2.13
N VAL A 108 3.91 15.59 -3.33
CA VAL A 108 4.23 16.39 -4.53
C VAL A 108 2.94 17.02 -5.04
N PRO A 109 2.87 18.36 -5.24
CA PRO A 109 1.65 19.02 -5.68
C PRO A 109 1.28 18.61 -7.11
N VAL A 110 -0.01 18.31 -7.33
CA VAL A 110 -0.59 17.97 -8.64
C VAL A 110 -1.63 19.01 -9.05
N LEU A 111 -2.81 19.03 -8.43
CA LEU A 111 -3.82 20.08 -8.58
C LEU A 111 -3.69 21.18 -7.52
N ALA A 112 -3.03 20.89 -6.40
CA ALA A 112 -2.61 21.92 -5.45
C ALA A 112 -1.47 22.78 -6.04
N ALA A 113 -1.44 24.05 -5.69
CA ALA A 113 -0.36 24.97 -6.08
C ALA A 113 0.92 24.69 -5.30
N ASP A 114 0.77 24.34 -4.01
CA ASP A 114 1.84 24.04 -3.07
C ASP A 114 1.38 22.94 -2.07
N ILE A 115 2.32 22.47 -1.25
CA ILE A 115 2.02 21.59 -0.12
C ILE A 115 1.90 22.45 1.14
N PRO A 116 0.76 22.41 1.85
CA PRO A 116 0.54 23.15 3.06
C PRO A 116 1.54 22.76 4.17
N THR A 117 2.04 23.75 4.89
CA THR A 117 2.90 23.54 6.06
C THR A 117 2.51 24.51 7.18
N VAL A 118 2.94 24.23 8.42
CA VAL A 118 2.76 25.14 9.55
C VAL A 118 3.45 26.48 9.29
N ASP A 119 4.62 26.45 8.68
CA ASP A 119 5.43 27.66 8.43
C ASP A 119 4.84 28.57 7.36
N THR A 120 4.19 27.99 6.35
CA THR A 120 3.47 28.77 5.32
C THR A 120 2.10 29.25 5.78
N GLY A 121 1.69 28.88 7.02
CA GLY A 121 0.35 29.16 7.53
C GLY A 121 -0.75 28.34 6.85
N GLY A 122 -0.39 27.32 6.08
CA GLY A 122 -1.34 26.44 5.42
C GLY A 122 -1.80 25.25 6.28
N LEU A 123 -1.13 24.97 7.41
CA LEU A 123 -1.46 23.89 8.32
C LEU A 123 -1.54 24.41 9.76
N GLY A 124 -2.63 24.10 10.46
CA GLY A 124 -2.79 24.40 11.88
C GLY A 124 -1.75 23.67 12.75
N ARG A 125 -1.13 24.39 13.69
CA ARG A 125 -0.14 23.79 14.62
C ARG A 125 -0.74 22.69 15.49
N ASP A 126 -2.03 22.78 15.76
CA ASP A 126 -2.81 21.82 16.52
C ASP A 126 -3.33 20.65 15.67
N GLY A 127 -3.04 20.65 14.35
CA GLY A 127 -3.48 19.61 13.43
C GLY A 127 -4.98 19.57 13.17
N THR A 128 -5.74 20.62 13.54
CA THR A 128 -7.20 20.65 13.40
C THR A 128 -7.70 21.23 12.08
N TRP A 129 -6.81 21.79 11.26
CA TRP A 129 -7.19 22.33 9.95
C TRP A 129 -6.00 22.38 8.98
N VAL A 130 -6.32 22.34 7.67
CA VAL A 130 -5.38 22.57 6.57
C VAL A 130 -6.02 23.42 5.49
N VAL A 131 -5.26 24.32 4.89
CA VAL A 131 -5.66 25.13 3.72
C VAL A 131 -4.93 24.61 2.49
N TRP A 132 -5.70 24.24 1.48
CA TRP A 132 -5.20 23.87 0.17
C TRP A 132 -5.39 25.00 -0.82
N ASN A 133 -4.29 25.53 -1.36
CA ASN A 133 -4.29 26.42 -2.50
C ASN A 133 -4.31 25.61 -3.78
N LEU A 134 -5.22 25.91 -4.70
CA LEU A 134 -5.41 25.20 -5.96
C LEU A 134 -4.68 25.90 -7.11
N LYS A 135 -4.15 25.14 -8.06
CA LYS A 135 -3.61 25.69 -9.30
C LYS A 135 -4.70 26.45 -10.06
N LYS A 136 -4.36 27.64 -10.54
CA LYS A 136 -5.25 28.44 -11.40
C LYS A 136 -5.17 27.96 -12.85
N GLY A 137 -6.24 28.15 -13.61
CA GLY A 137 -6.30 27.83 -15.03
C GLY A 137 -6.38 26.33 -15.37
N VAL A 138 -6.61 25.48 -14.39
CA VAL A 138 -6.90 24.05 -14.62
C VAL A 138 -8.33 23.89 -15.10
N ALA A 139 -8.52 23.11 -16.17
CA ALA A 139 -9.84 22.80 -16.71
C ALA A 139 -10.06 21.28 -16.75
N TRP A 140 -11.29 20.86 -16.59
CA TRP A 140 -11.75 19.53 -16.90
C TRP A 140 -11.66 19.26 -18.41
N HIS A 141 -11.64 18.00 -18.82
CA HIS A 141 -11.53 17.63 -20.25
C HIS A 141 -12.63 18.21 -21.14
N ASP A 142 -13.76 18.57 -20.58
CA ASP A 142 -14.90 19.24 -21.25
C ASP A 142 -14.79 20.77 -21.26
N GLY A 143 -13.69 21.32 -20.77
CA GLY A 143 -13.39 22.76 -20.77
C GLY A 143 -13.94 23.53 -19.56
N LYS A 144 -14.71 22.92 -18.66
CA LYS A 144 -15.17 23.58 -17.43
C LYS A 144 -14.01 23.79 -16.45
N PRO A 145 -14.00 24.92 -15.70
CA PRO A 145 -12.91 25.18 -14.75
C PRO A 145 -12.95 24.21 -13.56
N PHE A 146 -11.78 23.78 -13.10
CA PHE A 146 -11.59 23.12 -11.82
C PHE A 146 -11.50 24.18 -10.72
N THR A 147 -12.29 24.03 -9.66
CA THR A 147 -12.39 25.03 -8.59
C THR A 147 -12.53 24.39 -7.20
N ALA A 148 -12.50 25.23 -6.17
CA ALA A 148 -12.81 24.86 -4.78
C ALA A 148 -14.15 24.13 -4.62
N ALA A 149 -15.14 24.43 -5.48
CA ALA A 149 -16.44 23.75 -5.46
C ALA A 149 -16.34 22.26 -5.78
N ASP A 150 -15.37 21.85 -6.61
CA ASP A 150 -15.13 20.44 -6.90
C ASP A 150 -14.49 19.72 -5.72
N VAL A 151 -13.55 20.35 -5.01
CA VAL A 151 -12.92 19.78 -3.80
C VAL A 151 -13.96 19.56 -2.71
N ILE A 152 -14.81 20.55 -2.44
CA ILE A 152 -15.91 20.46 -1.46
C ILE A 152 -16.85 19.32 -1.85
N PHE A 153 -17.21 19.24 -3.13
CA PHE A 153 -18.08 18.19 -3.65
C PHE A 153 -17.48 16.79 -3.44
N ASN A 154 -16.18 16.61 -3.68
CA ASN A 154 -15.53 15.30 -3.50
C ASN A 154 -15.57 14.85 -2.03
N TRP A 155 -15.41 15.76 -1.07
CA TRP A 155 -15.63 15.45 0.33
C TRP A 155 -17.08 15.06 0.61
N GLU A 156 -18.04 15.88 0.19
CA GLU A 156 -19.47 15.60 0.37
C GLU A 156 -19.89 14.27 -0.27
N TYR A 157 -19.33 13.94 -1.43
CA TYR A 157 -19.61 12.71 -2.17
C TYR A 157 -19.04 11.48 -1.46
N ALA A 158 -17.78 11.54 -1.06
CA ALA A 158 -17.07 10.41 -0.47
C ALA A 158 -17.44 10.18 1.01
N ALA A 159 -17.78 11.23 1.77
CA ALA A 159 -18.17 11.14 3.17
C ALA A 159 -19.63 10.67 3.37
N ASP A 160 -20.47 10.75 2.34
CA ASP A 160 -21.87 10.29 2.40
C ASP A 160 -21.93 8.75 2.40
N PRO A 161 -22.39 8.10 3.48
CA PRO A 161 -22.53 6.65 3.53
C PRO A 161 -23.40 6.07 2.39
N ALA A 162 -24.42 6.82 1.94
CA ALA A 162 -25.28 6.39 0.85
C ALA A 162 -24.57 6.30 -0.51
N THR A 163 -23.46 7.02 -0.69
CA THR A 163 -22.58 6.88 -1.86
C THR A 163 -21.87 5.54 -1.89
N ALA A 164 -21.65 4.91 -0.74
CA ALA A 164 -20.89 3.68 -0.57
C ALA A 164 -19.48 3.76 -1.21
N ALA A 165 -18.81 4.91 -1.03
CA ALA A 165 -17.46 5.13 -1.51
C ALA A 165 -16.45 4.31 -0.69
N VAL A 166 -15.57 3.55 -1.35
CA VAL A 166 -14.49 2.80 -0.67
C VAL A 166 -13.47 3.71 -0.02
N THR A 167 -13.46 4.99 -0.40
CA THR A 167 -12.57 6.03 0.12
C THR A 167 -13.10 6.73 1.37
N ILE A 168 -14.30 6.42 1.84
CA ILE A 168 -14.99 7.09 2.96
C ILE A 168 -14.09 7.23 4.21
N GLY A 169 -13.25 6.24 4.48
CA GLY A 169 -12.34 6.26 5.64
C GLY A 169 -11.41 7.46 5.71
N ALA A 170 -10.97 7.99 4.56
CA ALA A 170 -10.09 9.16 4.50
C ALA A 170 -10.82 10.50 4.72
N TYR A 171 -12.15 10.51 4.60
CA TYR A 171 -12.97 11.72 4.68
C TYR A 171 -13.78 11.83 5.97
N ARG A 172 -13.90 10.74 6.75
CA ARG A 172 -14.75 10.67 7.96
C ARG A 172 -14.34 11.62 9.10
N ASP A 173 -13.03 11.92 9.18
CA ASP A 173 -12.48 12.77 10.24
C ASP A 173 -12.56 14.25 9.90
N ILE A 174 -13.02 14.59 8.70
CA ILE A 174 -13.31 15.95 8.29
C ILE A 174 -14.66 16.37 8.90
N ASP A 175 -14.65 17.50 9.61
CA ASP A 175 -15.86 18.14 10.13
C ASP A 175 -16.56 18.93 9.02
N ARG A 176 -15.79 19.78 8.32
CA ARG A 176 -16.30 20.60 7.21
C ARG A 176 -15.18 21.04 6.27
N VAL A 177 -15.55 21.40 5.05
CA VAL A 177 -14.67 22.02 4.05
C VAL A 177 -15.22 23.40 3.70
N GLU A 178 -14.47 24.45 4.01
CA GLU A 178 -14.83 25.85 3.80
C GLU A 178 -14.22 26.38 2.50
N ARG A 179 -15.01 27.08 1.70
CA ARG A 179 -14.51 27.78 0.51
C ARG A 179 -13.89 29.12 0.93
N LEU A 180 -12.60 29.31 0.65
CA LEU A 180 -11.91 30.59 0.86
C LEU A 180 -11.81 31.44 -0.41
N GLY A 181 -12.38 30.97 -1.51
CA GLY A 181 -12.39 31.55 -2.83
C GLY A 181 -12.49 30.47 -3.89
N ASP A 182 -12.29 30.83 -5.17
CA ASP A 182 -12.36 29.83 -6.27
C ASP A 182 -11.18 28.87 -6.28
N HIS A 183 -10.07 29.26 -5.71
CA HIS A 183 -8.81 28.50 -5.74
C HIS A 183 -8.22 28.27 -4.35
N ALA A 184 -9.04 28.22 -3.30
CA ALA A 184 -8.60 27.83 -1.99
C ALA A 184 -9.74 27.21 -1.17
N VAL A 185 -9.41 26.15 -0.41
CA VAL A 185 -10.32 25.51 0.54
C VAL A 185 -9.61 25.32 1.88
N LYS A 186 -10.38 25.45 2.97
CA LYS A 186 -9.93 25.07 4.30
C LYS A 186 -10.67 23.83 4.74
N VAL A 187 -9.92 22.78 4.99
CA VAL A 187 -10.43 21.53 5.57
C VAL A 187 -10.28 21.63 7.08
N VAL A 188 -11.36 21.46 7.81
CA VAL A 188 -11.39 21.46 9.28
C VAL A 188 -11.68 20.04 9.74
N PHE A 189 -10.88 19.54 10.68
CA PHE A 189 -10.99 18.20 11.21
C PHE A 189 -11.72 18.20 12.55
N LYS A 190 -12.38 17.09 12.90
CA LYS A 190 -13.09 16.88 14.17
C LYS A 190 -12.14 16.84 15.39
N GLN A 191 -10.86 16.48 15.15
CA GLN A 191 -9.81 16.34 16.14
C GLN A 191 -8.44 16.55 15.49
N PRO A 192 -7.34 16.72 16.25
CA PRO A 192 -5.99 16.74 15.69
C PRO A 192 -5.76 15.54 14.77
N THR A 193 -5.34 15.80 13.53
CA THR A 193 -5.24 14.79 12.48
C THR A 193 -3.85 14.81 11.85
N PRO A 194 -2.90 14.02 12.34
CA PRO A 194 -1.52 13.98 11.81
C PRO A 194 -1.44 13.47 10.36
N PHE A 195 -2.48 12.82 9.88
CA PHE A 195 -2.65 12.34 8.50
C PHE A 195 -3.57 13.25 7.65
N TRP A 196 -3.57 14.56 7.94
CA TRP A 196 -4.38 15.59 7.29
C TRP A 196 -4.34 15.57 5.75
N TYR A 197 -3.28 15.00 5.18
CA TYR A 197 -3.06 14.88 3.75
C TYR A 197 -3.77 13.68 3.10
N GLU A 198 -4.30 12.72 3.85
CA GLU A 198 -4.87 11.51 3.26
C GLU A 198 -6.12 11.77 2.43
N ALA A 199 -6.96 12.73 2.83
CA ALA A 199 -8.04 13.19 1.99
C ALA A 199 -7.48 13.95 0.78
N PHE A 200 -7.98 13.69 -0.40
CA PHE A 200 -7.61 14.34 -1.66
C PHE A 200 -6.19 14.06 -2.19
N CYS A 201 -5.40 13.19 -1.55
CA CYS A 201 -4.03 12.89 -1.98
C CYS A 201 -3.80 11.41 -2.27
N GLY A 202 -2.90 11.13 -3.22
CA GLY A 202 -2.40 9.80 -3.51
C GLY A 202 -3.34 8.92 -4.33
N GLN A 203 -3.21 7.63 -4.14
CA GLN A 203 -3.56 6.58 -5.09
C GLN A 203 -5.04 6.57 -5.55
N ASN A 204 -6.01 6.60 -4.63
CA ASN A 204 -7.44 6.47 -4.96
C ASN A 204 -8.28 7.68 -4.52
N ARG A 205 -7.65 8.84 -4.33
CA ARG A 205 -8.30 10.07 -3.88
C ARG A 205 -8.22 11.18 -4.93
N ALA A 206 -8.16 10.77 -6.21
CA ALA A 206 -8.28 11.70 -7.32
C ALA A 206 -9.69 12.30 -7.37
N LEU A 207 -9.77 13.54 -7.85
CA LEU A 207 -11.00 14.34 -7.82
C LEU A 207 -11.87 14.07 -9.06
N ILE A 208 -13.19 14.04 -8.83
CA ILE A 208 -14.21 13.91 -9.88
C ILE A 208 -15.00 15.22 -10.02
N PRO A 209 -15.50 15.55 -11.23
CA PRO A 209 -16.16 16.82 -11.50
C PRO A 209 -17.57 16.92 -10.90
N LYS A 210 -17.80 17.93 -10.08
CA LYS A 210 -19.12 18.21 -9.48
C LYS A 210 -20.24 18.26 -10.50
N HIS A 211 -20.03 18.88 -11.65
CA HIS A 211 -21.05 19.10 -12.65
C HIS A 211 -21.56 17.82 -13.36
N LEU A 212 -20.78 16.72 -13.30
CA LEU A 212 -21.19 15.42 -13.86
C LEU A 212 -21.72 14.46 -12.79
N PHE A 213 -21.21 14.55 -11.57
CA PHE A 213 -21.54 13.62 -10.50
C PHE A 213 -22.53 14.19 -9.47
N GLY A 214 -22.78 15.50 -9.46
CA GLY A 214 -23.62 16.15 -8.46
C GLY A 214 -25.05 15.64 -8.41
N ALA A 215 -25.66 15.36 -9.57
CA ALA A 215 -27.03 14.80 -9.67
C ALA A 215 -27.12 13.33 -9.22
N TYR A 216 -25.96 12.66 -9.04
CA TYR A 216 -25.85 11.25 -8.72
C TYR A 216 -25.27 10.98 -7.31
N LYS A 217 -25.11 12.02 -6.46
CA LYS A 217 -24.63 11.87 -5.08
C LYS A 217 -25.55 10.93 -4.28
N GLY A 218 -24.97 10.18 -3.35
CA GLY A 218 -25.69 9.24 -2.50
C GLY A 218 -26.07 7.95 -3.23
N GLY A 219 -27.27 7.42 -3.01
CA GLY A 219 -27.72 6.11 -3.51
C GLY A 219 -27.70 5.95 -5.03
N LYS A 220 -27.66 7.06 -5.79
CA LYS A 220 -27.55 7.04 -7.25
C LYS A 220 -26.12 7.05 -7.78
N SER A 221 -25.14 7.05 -6.93
CA SER A 221 -23.72 7.25 -7.28
C SER A 221 -23.20 6.25 -8.33
N ARG A 222 -23.72 5.02 -8.34
CA ARG A 222 -23.36 3.99 -9.32
C ARG A 222 -23.99 4.18 -10.69
N GLU A 223 -25.03 5.03 -10.82
CA GLU A 223 -25.76 5.29 -12.06
C GLU A 223 -25.10 6.36 -12.93
N ALA A 224 -24.12 7.11 -12.39
CA ALA A 224 -23.47 8.18 -13.13
C ALA A 224 -22.78 7.66 -14.40
N PRO A 225 -23.12 8.15 -15.60
CA PRO A 225 -22.48 7.71 -16.86
C PRO A 225 -20.96 7.96 -16.86
N ALA A 226 -20.50 8.98 -16.13
CA ALA A 226 -19.10 9.32 -15.99
C ALA A 226 -18.29 8.29 -15.19
N ASN A 227 -18.92 7.29 -14.53
CA ASN A 227 -18.23 6.13 -13.95
C ASN A 227 -17.50 5.29 -15.00
N LEU A 228 -17.99 5.26 -16.23
CA LEU A 228 -17.43 4.50 -17.35
C LEU A 228 -16.86 5.38 -18.48
N LYS A 229 -17.20 6.67 -18.47
CA LYS A 229 -16.73 7.67 -19.45
C LYS A 229 -16.13 8.87 -18.71
N PRO A 230 -14.91 8.71 -18.17
CA PRO A 230 -14.30 9.71 -17.30
C PRO A 230 -14.04 11.03 -17.99
N VAL A 231 -14.35 12.12 -17.28
CA VAL A 231 -13.99 13.49 -17.62
C VAL A 231 -13.15 14.01 -16.47
N GLY A 232 -11.85 14.03 -16.62
CA GLY A 232 -10.89 14.42 -15.59
C GLY A 232 -10.11 15.68 -15.93
N THR A 233 -9.06 15.93 -15.18
CA THR A 233 -8.06 17.00 -15.42
C THR A 233 -6.77 16.47 -16.01
N GLY A 234 -6.64 15.15 -16.10
CA GLY A 234 -5.41 14.42 -16.39
C GLY A 234 -4.86 14.59 -17.80
N PRO A 235 -3.70 13.96 -18.07
CA PRO A 235 -2.95 14.13 -19.32
C PRO A 235 -3.62 13.56 -20.55
N TYR A 236 -4.57 12.63 -20.39
CA TYR A 236 -5.30 12.01 -21.49
C TYR A 236 -6.81 12.17 -21.32
N ARG A 237 -7.53 12.42 -22.45
CA ARG A 237 -8.99 12.43 -22.53
C ARG A 237 -9.48 11.03 -22.90
N PHE A 238 -10.65 10.68 -22.42
CA PHE A 238 -11.30 9.40 -22.65
C PHE A 238 -11.60 9.17 -24.15
N VAL A 239 -11.30 7.95 -24.62
CA VAL A 239 -11.64 7.47 -25.97
C VAL A 239 -12.48 6.20 -25.89
N ASP A 240 -12.00 5.15 -25.20
CA ASP A 240 -12.67 3.86 -25.11
C ASP A 240 -12.37 3.15 -23.78
N PHE A 241 -13.35 2.42 -23.27
CA PHE A 241 -13.19 1.57 -22.10
C PHE A 241 -14.07 0.32 -22.23
N ARG A 242 -13.41 -0.82 -22.22
CA ARG A 242 -14.04 -2.13 -22.08
C ARG A 242 -13.54 -2.76 -20.79
N PRO A 243 -14.41 -2.89 -19.75
CA PRO A 243 -14.02 -3.41 -18.44
C PRO A 243 -13.29 -4.76 -18.54
N GLY A 244 -12.15 -4.86 -17.89
CA GLY A 244 -11.31 -6.06 -17.90
C GLY A 244 -10.48 -6.29 -19.18
N ASP A 245 -10.60 -5.44 -20.19
CA ASP A 245 -9.94 -5.61 -21.50
C ASP A 245 -9.05 -4.42 -21.88
N ILE A 246 -9.62 -3.23 -22.04
CA ILE A 246 -8.88 -2.10 -22.61
C ILE A 246 -9.34 -0.75 -22.06
N VAL A 247 -8.38 0.17 -21.87
CA VAL A 247 -8.61 1.60 -21.63
C VAL A 247 -7.82 2.39 -22.66
N ARG A 248 -8.46 3.32 -23.37
CA ARG A 248 -7.83 4.21 -24.34
C ARG A 248 -8.05 5.68 -24.02
N GLY A 249 -7.01 6.46 -24.22
CA GLY A 249 -7.03 7.91 -24.11
C GLY A 249 -6.26 8.58 -25.24
N GLU A 250 -6.72 9.76 -25.62
CA GLU A 250 -5.99 10.67 -26.51
C GLU A 250 -5.40 11.82 -25.71
N ILE A 251 -4.38 12.45 -26.23
CA ILE A 251 -3.69 13.58 -25.57
C ILE A 251 -4.69 14.68 -25.18
N ASN A 252 -4.59 15.17 -23.94
CA ASN A 252 -5.33 16.37 -23.51
C ASN A 252 -4.59 17.63 -24.00
N PRO A 253 -5.12 18.36 -25.00
CA PRO A 253 -4.45 19.54 -25.55
C PRO A 253 -4.35 20.68 -24.51
N ASN A 254 -5.23 20.69 -23.52
CA ASN A 254 -5.33 21.73 -22.48
C ASN A 254 -4.76 21.26 -21.13
N TYR A 255 -3.93 20.23 -21.12
CA TYR A 255 -3.36 19.73 -19.87
C TYR A 255 -2.55 20.82 -19.16
N HIS A 256 -2.75 20.97 -17.86
CA HIS A 256 -2.23 22.08 -17.07
C HIS A 256 -0.70 22.11 -16.88
N VAL A 257 0.02 20.99 -17.21
CA VAL A 257 1.48 20.96 -17.18
C VAL A 257 1.99 21.32 -18.58
N PRO A 258 2.80 22.40 -18.71
CA PRO A 258 3.30 22.86 -20.00
C PRO A 258 4.06 21.76 -20.76
N ASN A 259 3.83 21.68 -22.09
CA ASN A 259 4.52 20.78 -23.01
C ASN A 259 4.43 19.28 -22.68
N ARG A 260 3.44 18.87 -21.87
CA ARG A 260 3.21 17.48 -21.49
C ARG A 260 1.75 17.07 -21.76
N PRO A 261 1.48 15.76 -21.94
CA PRO A 261 2.41 14.63 -21.99
C PRO A 261 3.24 14.56 -23.30
N PHE A 262 4.23 13.66 -23.33
CA PHE A 262 5.06 13.41 -24.52
C PHE A 262 4.33 12.55 -25.57
N PHE A 263 3.59 11.52 -25.12
CA PHE A 263 2.88 10.60 -26.02
C PHE A 263 1.54 11.18 -26.48
N ASP A 264 1.16 10.88 -27.74
CA ASP A 264 -0.05 11.40 -28.38
C ASP A 264 -1.31 10.63 -27.96
N SER A 265 -1.15 9.35 -27.60
CA SER A 265 -2.22 8.50 -27.13
C SER A 265 -1.73 7.49 -26.09
N PHE A 266 -2.66 6.98 -25.31
CA PHE A 266 -2.44 5.98 -24.26
C PHE A 266 -3.36 4.78 -24.49
N GLU A 267 -2.78 3.58 -24.47
CA GLU A 267 -3.53 2.34 -24.52
C GLU A 267 -3.06 1.42 -23.38
N MET A 268 -3.98 1.04 -22.49
CA MET A 268 -3.78 0.03 -21.46
C MET A 268 -4.56 -1.22 -21.84
N LYS A 269 -3.86 -2.30 -22.14
CA LYS A 269 -4.44 -3.59 -22.54
C LYS A 269 -4.42 -4.57 -21.38
N GLY A 270 -5.53 -5.28 -21.22
CA GLY A 270 -5.69 -6.36 -20.26
C GLY A 270 -5.48 -7.76 -20.82
N GLY A 271 -5.56 -8.74 -19.93
CA GLY A 271 -5.50 -10.16 -20.26
C GLY A 271 -4.12 -10.80 -20.14
N GLY A 272 -4.10 -12.12 -20.20
CA GLY A 272 -2.90 -12.90 -19.96
C GLY A 272 -2.56 -13.06 -18.48
N ASP A 273 -1.26 -13.20 -18.21
CA ASP A 273 -0.68 -13.30 -16.87
C ASP A 273 0.58 -12.44 -16.75
N ALA A 274 1.16 -12.38 -15.55
CA ALA A 274 2.34 -11.59 -15.28
C ALA A 274 3.56 -12.05 -16.11
N ALA A 275 3.71 -13.34 -16.39
CA ALA A 275 4.84 -13.88 -17.14
C ALA A 275 4.73 -13.54 -18.64
N SER A 276 3.54 -13.68 -19.24
CA SER A 276 3.28 -13.29 -20.63
C SER A 276 3.45 -11.77 -20.83
N ALA A 277 2.99 -10.95 -19.85
CA ALA A 277 3.17 -9.51 -19.87
C ALA A 277 4.67 -9.12 -19.78
N ALA A 278 5.44 -9.77 -18.90
CA ALA A 278 6.89 -9.56 -18.82
C ALA A 278 7.59 -9.90 -20.13
N ARG A 279 7.22 -11.02 -20.77
CA ARG A 279 7.79 -11.43 -22.07
C ARG A 279 7.51 -10.41 -23.16
N ALA A 280 6.28 -9.89 -23.24
CA ALA A 280 5.88 -8.91 -24.24
C ALA A 280 6.68 -7.60 -24.17
N VAL A 281 7.22 -7.25 -23.01
CA VAL A 281 8.07 -6.07 -22.83
C VAL A 281 9.55 -6.41 -22.91
N LEU A 282 10.02 -7.43 -22.16
CA LEU A 282 11.44 -7.72 -22.00
C LEU A 282 12.07 -8.43 -23.22
N GLN A 283 11.30 -9.32 -23.88
CA GLN A 283 11.81 -10.09 -25.02
C GLN A 283 11.39 -9.55 -26.39
N THR A 284 10.09 -9.22 -26.55
CA THR A 284 9.58 -8.80 -27.87
C THR A 284 9.57 -7.29 -28.05
N GLY A 285 9.40 -6.51 -26.96
CA GLY A 285 9.24 -5.07 -27.03
C GLY A 285 7.93 -4.61 -27.70
N GLU A 286 6.92 -5.49 -27.74
CA GLU A 286 5.60 -5.21 -28.32
C GLU A 286 4.84 -4.14 -27.51
N TYR A 287 5.01 -4.15 -26.20
CA TYR A 287 4.46 -3.16 -25.27
C TYR A 287 5.58 -2.40 -24.59
N ASP A 288 5.29 -1.15 -24.21
CA ASP A 288 6.28 -0.23 -23.64
C ASP A 288 6.51 -0.47 -22.14
N PHE A 289 5.48 -0.95 -21.44
CA PHE A 289 5.48 -1.14 -19.99
C PHE A 289 4.52 -2.25 -19.59
N ALA A 290 4.84 -3.01 -18.52
CA ALA A 290 3.90 -3.91 -17.90
C ALA A 290 3.93 -3.81 -16.37
N TRP A 291 2.74 -3.82 -15.80
CA TRP A 291 2.42 -3.59 -14.41
C TRP A 291 2.50 -4.84 -13.55
N ASN A 292 2.95 -4.68 -12.29
CA ASN A 292 2.81 -5.65 -11.19
C ASN A 292 3.28 -7.06 -11.57
N ILE A 293 4.53 -7.16 -11.98
CA ILE A 293 5.13 -8.41 -12.45
C ILE A 293 5.46 -9.31 -11.26
N GLN A 294 4.55 -10.23 -10.95
CA GLN A 294 4.70 -11.24 -9.90
C GLN A 294 5.21 -12.54 -10.51
N VAL A 295 6.47 -12.56 -10.84
CA VAL A 295 7.19 -13.69 -11.47
C VAL A 295 8.49 -13.89 -10.70
N GLU A 296 8.96 -15.13 -10.56
CA GLU A 296 10.23 -15.43 -9.89
C GLU A 296 11.41 -14.70 -10.55
N ASP A 297 12.38 -14.25 -9.75
CA ASP A 297 13.47 -13.39 -10.24
C ASP A 297 14.36 -14.08 -11.29
N ASP A 298 14.56 -15.38 -11.18
CA ASP A 298 15.33 -16.17 -12.18
C ASP A 298 14.65 -16.18 -13.56
N ILE A 299 13.32 -16.21 -13.59
CA ILE A 299 12.54 -16.09 -14.84
C ILE A 299 12.69 -14.67 -15.40
N LEU A 300 12.58 -13.64 -14.58
CA LEU A 300 12.76 -12.24 -15.03
C LEU A 300 14.17 -12.02 -15.60
N ARG A 301 15.22 -12.52 -14.94
CA ARG A 301 16.59 -12.43 -15.43
C ARG A 301 16.76 -13.09 -16.80
N ARG A 302 16.13 -14.25 -17.01
CA ARG A 302 16.13 -14.90 -18.33
C ARG A 302 15.41 -14.09 -19.40
N LEU A 303 14.27 -13.48 -19.06
CA LEU A 303 13.53 -12.62 -19.99
C LEU A 303 14.30 -11.33 -20.34
N GLU A 304 15.02 -10.76 -19.38
CA GLU A 304 15.90 -9.57 -19.59
C GLU A 304 17.01 -9.83 -20.62
N GLN A 305 17.47 -11.09 -20.77
CA GLN A 305 18.47 -11.45 -21.80
C GLN A 305 17.98 -11.19 -23.23
N GLY A 306 16.66 -11.04 -23.44
CA GLY A 306 16.08 -10.59 -24.70
C GLY A 306 16.47 -9.17 -25.13
N GLY A 307 16.99 -8.35 -24.20
CA GLY A 307 17.60 -7.03 -24.44
C GLY A 307 16.63 -5.92 -24.86
N LYS A 308 15.31 -6.17 -24.92
CA LYS A 308 14.32 -5.17 -25.32
C LYS A 308 13.86 -4.28 -24.18
N GLY A 309 13.94 -4.78 -22.96
CA GLY A 309 13.45 -4.10 -21.76
C GLY A 309 14.33 -4.34 -20.54
N ARG A 310 13.91 -3.77 -19.42
CA ARG A 310 14.52 -3.92 -18.10
C ARG A 310 13.45 -4.06 -17.02
N THR A 311 13.81 -4.69 -15.92
CA THR A 311 12.97 -4.75 -14.71
C THR A 311 13.16 -3.49 -13.88
N GLU A 312 12.04 -2.88 -13.50
CA GLU A 312 11.96 -1.75 -12.57
C GLU A 312 11.55 -2.29 -11.19
N ILE A 313 12.41 -2.12 -10.19
CA ILE A 313 12.18 -2.57 -8.81
C ILE A 313 12.23 -1.34 -7.91
N PHE A 314 11.21 -1.18 -7.07
CA PHE A 314 11.07 -0.02 -6.19
C PHE A 314 10.46 -0.41 -4.83
N PRO A 315 10.84 0.28 -3.73
CA PRO A 315 10.34 -0.03 -2.40
C PRO A 315 8.85 0.26 -2.27
N THR A 316 8.16 -0.58 -1.49
CA THR A 316 6.74 -0.45 -1.18
C THR A 316 6.48 -0.73 0.30
N GLY A 317 5.24 -0.58 0.74
CA GLY A 317 4.79 -1.06 2.06
C GLY A 317 4.36 -2.53 2.08
N ASN A 318 4.66 -3.32 1.03
CA ASN A 318 4.20 -4.69 0.90
C ASN A 318 4.97 -5.66 1.81
N ILE A 319 4.23 -6.52 2.51
CA ILE A 319 4.79 -7.56 3.37
C ILE A 319 4.12 -8.91 3.11
N GLU A 320 4.90 -9.91 2.70
CA GLU A 320 4.48 -11.31 2.74
C GLU A 320 4.65 -11.82 4.16
N HIS A 321 3.58 -12.33 4.74
CA HIS A 321 3.56 -12.72 6.15
C HIS A 321 2.63 -13.91 6.39
N ILE A 322 2.90 -14.62 7.46
CA ILE A 322 2.05 -15.70 7.98
C ILE A 322 1.34 -15.16 9.21
N GLN A 323 0.04 -15.33 9.29
CA GLN A 323 -0.77 -15.02 10.47
C GLN A 323 -1.13 -16.29 11.21
N CYS A 324 -1.15 -16.21 12.53
CA CYS A 324 -1.63 -17.26 13.43
C CYS A 324 -3.08 -16.98 13.84
N ASN A 325 -3.94 -17.97 13.80
CA ASN A 325 -5.29 -17.87 14.32
C ASN A 325 -5.29 -18.04 15.84
N PHE A 326 -5.82 -17.07 16.58
CA PHE A 326 -5.89 -17.11 18.05
C PHE A 326 -7.15 -17.79 18.57
N THR A 327 -8.09 -18.15 17.68
CA THR A 327 -9.33 -18.83 17.97
C THR A 327 -9.36 -20.21 17.33
N ASP A 328 -10.24 -21.09 17.77
CA ASP A 328 -10.32 -22.47 17.29
C ASP A 328 -11.05 -22.54 15.94
N PRO A 329 -10.35 -22.82 14.82
CA PRO A 329 -10.98 -22.90 13.51
C PRO A 329 -11.75 -24.22 13.28
N TRP A 330 -11.65 -25.17 14.20
CA TRP A 330 -12.25 -26.51 14.08
C TRP A 330 -13.50 -26.65 14.93
N ARG A 331 -13.66 -25.79 15.93
CA ARG A 331 -14.82 -25.80 16.83
C ARG A 331 -15.84 -24.74 16.41
N GLU A 332 -17.07 -25.17 16.18
CA GLU A 332 -18.19 -24.28 15.94
C GLU A 332 -18.87 -23.87 17.26
N VAL A 333 -19.11 -22.56 17.42
CA VAL A 333 -19.87 -21.99 18.55
C VAL A 333 -20.85 -20.97 17.98
N ASP A 334 -22.13 -21.14 18.27
CA ASP A 334 -23.21 -20.27 17.76
C ASP A 334 -23.26 -20.16 16.22
N GLY A 335 -22.94 -21.26 15.54
CA GLY A 335 -22.88 -21.29 14.06
C GLY A 335 -21.69 -20.52 13.47
N GLU A 336 -20.61 -20.32 14.24
CA GLU A 336 -19.38 -19.66 13.82
C GLU A 336 -18.15 -20.49 14.19
N ARG A 337 -17.29 -20.81 13.22
CA ARG A 337 -15.93 -21.32 13.44
C ARG A 337 -14.98 -20.13 13.62
N SER A 338 -13.81 -20.37 14.18
CA SER A 338 -12.87 -19.29 14.56
C SER A 338 -13.56 -18.19 15.40
N SER A 339 -14.54 -18.59 16.22
CA SER A 339 -15.31 -17.66 17.07
C SER A 339 -14.44 -17.08 18.18
N ILE A 340 -14.64 -15.79 18.48
CA ILE A 340 -13.98 -15.09 19.61
C ILE A 340 -14.31 -15.69 20.98
N LYS A 341 -15.33 -16.58 21.04
CA LYS A 341 -15.70 -17.34 22.24
C LYS A 341 -14.81 -18.57 22.44
N THR A 342 -13.88 -18.82 21.53
CA THR A 342 -12.94 -19.94 21.60
C THR A 342 -11.51 -19.45 21.72
N ILE A 343 -10.62 -20.33 22.19
CA ILE A 343 -9.16 -20.13 22.20
C ILE A 343 -8.55 -21.25 21.38
N HIS A 344 -7.59 -20.92 20.53
CA HIS A 344 -6.91 -21.92 19.71
C HIS A 344 -6.24 -22.98 20.59
N PRO A 345 -6.53 -24.28 20.38
CA PRO A 345 -6.07 -25.33 21.30
C PRO A 345 -4.55 -25.46 21.38
N VAL A 346 -3.83 -25.09 20.35
CA VAL A 346 -2.36 -25.26 20.23
C VAL A 346 -1.65 -23.92 20.09
N LEU A 347 -2.11 -23.05 19.19
CA LEU A 347 -1.48 -21.73 18.98
C LEU A 347 -1.72 -20.74 20.13
N SER A 348 -2.51 -21.07 21.14
CA SER A 348 -2.56 -20.34 22.40
C SER A 348 -1.24 -20.42 23.18
N ASP A 349 -0.43 -21.48 22.98
CA ASP A 349 0.88 -21.62 23.59
C ASP A 349 1.92 -20.71 22.88
N PRO A 350 2.52 -19.71 23.56
CA PRO A 350 3.50 -18.83 22.96
C PRO A 350 4.74 -19.58 22.43
N ALA A 351 5.13 -20.68 23.07
CA ALA A 351 6.30 -21.47 22.65
C ALA A 351 6.09 -22.06 21.24
N VAL A 352 4.87 -22.48 20.91
CA VAL A 352 4.54 -22.99 19.58
C VAL A 352 4.69 -21.88 18.52
N ARG A 353 4.16 -20.68 18.80
CA ARG A 353 4.29 -19.53 17.88
C ARG A 353 5.74 -19.07 17.72
N GLN A 354 6.54 -19.09 18.81
CA GLN A 354 7.96 -18.80 18.75
C GLN A 354 8.73 -19.85 17.92
N ALA A 355 8.42 -21.13 18.10
CA ALA A 355 9.03 -22.21 17.32
C ALA A 355 8.67 -22.05 15.83
N LEU A 356 7.42 -21.75 15.49
CA LEU A 356 7.02 -21.48 14.11
C LEU A 356 7.80 -20.30 13.51
N ASN A 357 8.04 -19.22 14.27
CA ASN A 357 8.77 -18.06 13.78
C ASN A 357 10.24 -18.39 13.42
N VAL A 358 10.93 -19.20 14.23
CA VAL A 358 12.33 -19.60 13.94
C VAL A 358 12.44 -20.74 12.93
N LEU A 359 11.32 -21.36 12.53
CA LEU A 359 11.24 -22.36 11.47
C LEU A 359 10.96 -21.79 10.08
N VAL A 360 10.71 -20.49 9.96
CA VAL A 360 10.57 -19.84 8.66
C VAL A 360 11.94 -19.52 8.08
N ASP A 361 12.36 -20.27 7.07
CA ASP A 361 13.61 -20.05 6.33
C ASP A 361 13.47 -18.88 5.35
N ARG A 362 13.61 -17.68 5.90
CA ARG A 362 13.50 -16.44 5.13
C ARG A 362 14.63 -16.25 4.13
N ALA A 363 15.80 -16.84 4.41
CA ALA A 363 16.94 -16.78 3.49
C ALA A 363 16.63 -17.56 2.21
N SER A 364 16.21 -18.83 2.32
CA SER A 364 15.83 -19.63 1.14
C SER A 364 14.64 -18.99 0.40
N VAL A 365 13.62 -18.48 1.10
CA VAL A 365 12.50 -17.78 0.46
C VAL A 365 13.00 -16.57 -0.34
N HIS A 366 13.89 -15.77 0.25
CA HIS A 366 14.47 -14.61 -0.44
C HIS A 366 15.31 -15.05 -1.66
N GLU A 367 16.26 -15.95 -1.47
CA GLU A 367 17.26 -16.29 -2.48
C GLU A 367 16.68 -17.10 -3.64
N GLU A 368 15.81 -18.08 -3.34
CA GLU A 368 15.32 -19.04 -4.34
C GLU A 368 14.02 -18.59 -5.03
N ILE A 369 13.23 -17.70 -4.40
CA ILE A 369 11.92 -17.32 -4.93
C ILE A 369 11.89 -15.85 -5.35
N TYR A 370 12.22 -14.92 -4.43
CA TYR A 370 12.01 -13.49 -4.67
C TYR A 370 13.24 -12.74 -5.19
N GLY A 371 14.46 -13.18 -4.86
CA GLY A 371 15.70 -12.53 -5.30
C GLY A 371 15.68 -11.01 -5.12
N ARG A 372 15.91 -10.26 -6.19
CA ARG A 372 15.90 -8.78 -6.21
C ARG A 372 14.56 -8.16 -5.80
N GLN A 373 13.47 -8.91 -5.83
CA GLN A 373 12.12 -8.40 -5.63
C GLN A 373 11.73 -8.26 -4.16
N GLY A 374 12.61 -8.62 -3.22
CA GLY A 374 12.29 -8.53 -1.81
C GLY A 374 13.50 -8.65 -0.91
N GLN A 375 13.27 -8.55 0.38
CA GLN A 375 14.26 -8.70 1.43
C GLN A 375 13.67 -9.48 2.60
N ALA A 376 14.40 -10.46 3.13
CA ALA A 376 14.04 -11.15 4.35
C ALA A 376 13.87 -10.15 5.51
N THR A 377 12.82 -10.28 6.29
CA THR A 377 12.53 -9.32 7.36
C THR A 377 11.92 -9.96 8.60
N ALA A 378 12.19 -9.34 9.77
CA ALA A 378 11.51 -9.62 11.02
C ALA A 378 10.34 -8.65 11.29
N ASN A 379 10.18 -7.62 10.45
CA ASN A 379 9.23 -6.54 10.69
C ASN A 379 7.98 -6.66 9.83
N TYR A 380 6.84 -6.32 10.41
CA TYR A 380 5.61 -6.10 9.66
C TYR A 380 5.64 -4.71 8.98
N LEU A 381 6.14 -3.68 9.69
CA LEU A 381 6.39 -2.34 9.14
C LEU A 381 7.84 -2.23 8.68
N ASN A 382 8.06 -2.14 7.38
CA ASN A 382 9.40 -2.08 6.78
C ASN A 382 9.70 -0.73 6.14
N ALA A 383 8.68 -0.06 5.61
CA ALA A 383 8.80 1.22 4.94
C ALA A 383 7.54 2.07 5.18
N PRO A 384 7.67 3.39 5.24
CA PRO A 384 8.93 4.16 5.28
C PRO A 384 9.82 3.76 6.45
N SER A 385 11.15 3.86 6.29
CA SER A 385 12.15 3.32 7.23
C SER A 385 12.08 3.90 8.65
N ARG A 386 11.40 5.03 8.84
CA ARG A 386 11.13 5.64 10.16
C ARG A 386 10.32 4.73 11.09
N TYR A 387 9.57 3.79 10.54
CA TYR A 387 8.75 2.84 11.30
C TYR A 387 9.40 1.47 11.45
N TYR A 388 10.60 1.30 10.89
CA TYR A 388 11.34 0.05 10.97
C TYR A 388 11.86 -0.19 12.38
N SER A 389 11.45 -1.29 13.02
CA SER A 389 11.93 -1.67 14.34
C SER A 389 13.29 -2.36 14.26
N ARG A 390 14.21 -1.94 15.15
CA ARG A 390 15.50 -2.62 15.38
C ARG A 390 15.45 -3.56 16.57
N ASN A 391 14.31 -3.66 17.26
CA ASN A 391 14.14 -4.47 18.47
C ASN A 391 13.82 -5.93 18.15
N VAL A 392 13.35 -6.22 16.93
CA VAL A 392 13.02 -7.56 16.48
C VAL A 392 14.03 -8.05 15.45
N ARG A 393 14.34 -9.34 15.52
CA ARG A 393 15.25 -10.01 14.59
C ARG A 393 14.65 -11.34 14.18
N TRP A 394 15.05 -11.86 13.05
CA TRP A 394 14.71 -13.20 12.63
C TRP A 394 15.96 -14.09 12.64
N GLU A 395 15.75 -15.36 12.86
CA GLU A 395 16.70 -16.42 12.63
C GLU A 395 15.99 -17.61 12.00
N PHE A 396 16.73 -18.46 11.32
CA PHE A 396 16.28 -19.78 10.93
C PHE A 396 17.08 -20.81 11.71
N ASN A 397 16.42 -21.58 12.60
CA ASN A 397 17.14 -22.48 13.50
C ASN A 397 16.22 -23.61 13.97
N VAL A 398 16.34 -24.78 13.33
CA VAL A 398 15.55 -25.97 13.67
C VAL A 398 15.87 -26.49 15.08
N ASP A 399 17.13 -26.44 15.51
CA ASP A 399 17.53 -26.92 16.83
C ASP A 399 16.98 -26.00 17.93
N ARG A 400 16.98 -24.70 17.68
CA ARG A 400 16.35 -23.73 18.58
C ARG A 400 14.84 -23.97 18.70
N ALA A 401 14.14 -24.26 17.60
CA ALA A 401 12.72 -24.62 17.63
C ALA A 401 12.49 -25.89 18.46
N ASN A 402 13.33 -26.91 18.29
CA ASN A 402 13.25 -28.12 19.09
C ASN A 402 13.43 -27.81 20.60
N GLN A 403 14.44 -27.02 20.97
CA GLN A 403 14.69 -26.61 22.36
C GLN A 403 13.49 -25.86 22.96
N ILE A 404 12.89 -24.93 22.22
CA ILE A 404 11.70 -24.17 22.66
C ILE A 404 10.54 -25.12 22.94
N LEU A 405 10.26 -26.04 22.01
CA LEU A 405 9.16 -26.99 22.14
C LEU A 405 9.39 -28.00 23.26
N ASP A 406 10.62 -28.51 23.43
CA ASP A 406 10.98 -29.43 24.50
C ASP A 406 10.83 -28.76 25.88
N ALA A 407 11.32 -27.52 26.03
CA ALA A 407 11.18 -26.75 27.27
C ALA A 407 9.72 -26.46 27.63
N ALA A 408 8.84 -26.31 26.63
CA ALA A 408 7.41 -26.12 26.81
C ALA A 408 6.64 -27.43 27.01
N GLY A 409 7.32 -28.59 27.01
CA GLY A 409 6.71 -29.90 27.27
C GLY A 409 6.06 -30.56 26.04
N TRP A 410 6.31 -30.06 24.82
CA TRP A 410 5.87 -30.69 23.58
C TRP A 410 6.80 -31.84 23.19
N LYS A 411 6.41 -33.07 23.50
CA LYS A 411 7.23 -34.28 23.30
C LYS A 411 6.93 -34.94 21.95
N ARG A 412 7.96 -35.50 21.30
CA ARG A 412 7.80 -36.29 20.06
C ARG A 412 7.08 -37.60 20.35
N GLY A 413 6.04 -37.89 19.58
CA GLY A 413 5.37 -39.18 19.54
C GLY A 413 6.14 -40.21 18.72
N ALA A 414 5.65 -41.45 18.68
CA ALA A 414 6.23 -42.55 17.89
C ALA A 414 6.21 -42.27 16.37
N ASP A 415 5.29 -41.45 15.92
CA ASP A 415 5.18 -41.01 14.51
C ASP A 415 6.01 -39.74 14.22
N GLY A 416 6.83 -39.28 15.18
CA GLY A 416 7.68 -38.11 15.05
C GLY A 416 6.99 -36.77 15.27
N ILE A 417 5.66 -36.73 15.37
CA ILE A 417 4.91 -35.50 15.60
C ILE A 417 4.86 -35.22 17.10
N ARG A 418 5.05 -33.94 17.47
CA ARG A 418 5.00 -33.52 18.86
C ARG A 418 3.57 -33.43 19.39
N ALA A 419 3.43 -33.79 20.68
CA ALA A 419 2.15 -33.73 21.39
C ALA A 419 2.35 -33.26 22.84
N LYS A 420 1.31 -32.64 23.41
CA LYS A 420 1.20 -32.22 24.80
C LYS A 420 -0.30 -32.23 25.20
N ASP A 421 -0.63 -32.84 26.34
CA ASP A 421 -2.01 -32.87 26.86
C ASP A 421 -3.03 -33.34 25.79
N SER A 422 -2.72 -34.45 25.10
CA SER A 422 -3.50 -35.03 24.00
C SER A 422 -3.65 -34.14 22.75
N LYS A 423 -3.05 -32.95 22.72
CA LYS A 423 -3.01 -32.06 21.56
C LYS A 423 -1.77 -32.33 20.74
N ARG A 424 -1.89 -32.28 19.43
CA ARG A 424 -0.80 -32.56 18.50
C ARG A 424 -0.42 -31.32 17.72
N LEU A 425 0.85 -31.16 17.36
CA LEU A 425 1.32 -30.09 16.49
C LEU A 425 1.01 -30.43 15.03
N LYS A 426 -0.27 -30.30 14.68
CA LYS A 426 -0.78 -30.41 13.32
C LYS A 426 -1.50 -29.13 12.95
N PHE A 427 -1.19 -28.56 11.79
CA PHE A 427 -1.76 -27.29 11.34
C PHE A 427 -2.18 -27.33 9.88
N LEU A 428 -3.31 -26.74 9.57
CA LEU A 428 -3.71 -26.38 8.23
C LEU A 428 -3.13 -25.00 7.90
N TYR A 429 -2.29 -24.91 6.86
CA TYR A 429 -1.66 -23.70 6.40
C TYR A 429 -2.22 -23.28 5.04
N GLN A 430 -3.05 -22.25 5.01
CA GLN A 430 -3.78 -21.78 3.84
C GLN A 430 -3.11 -20.59 3.17
N THR A 431 -3.19 -20.52 1.83
CA THR A 431 -2.87 -19.31 1.04
C THR A 431 -3.69 -19.26 -0.25
N SER A 432 -3.60 -18.15 -1.00
CA SER A 432 -4.15 -18.08 -2.36
C SER A 432 -3.27 -18.84 -3.36
N THR A 433 -3.86 -19.33 -4.45
CA THR A 433 -3.12 -19.87 -5.58
C THR A 433 -2.17 -18.82 -6.15
N ASN A 434 -0.88 -18.98 -5.84
CA ASN A 434 0.21 -18.07 -6.22
C ASN A 434 1.52 -18.87 -6.09
N ALA A 435 2.27 -19.03 -7.17
CA ALA A 435 3.45 -19.90 -7.19
C ALA A 435 4.51 -19.53 -6.13
N PRO A 436 4.93 -18.26 -5.95
CA PRO A 436 5.83 -17.88 -4.86
C PRO A 436 5.35 -18.28 -3.47
N ARG A 437 4.05 -18.11 -3.16
CA ARG A 437 3.49 -18.47 -1.84
C ARG A 437 3.41 -19.97 -1.65
N GLN A 438 3.03 -20.73 -2.68
CA GLN A 438 2.99 -22.19 -2.62
C GLN A 438 4.39 -22.78 -2.39
N LYS A 439 5.42 -22.23 -3.04
CA LYS A 439 6.82 -22.61 -2.78
C LYS A 439 7.25 -22.25 -1.35
N THR A 440 6.87 -21.07 -0.86
CA THR A 440 7.13 -20.66 0.54
C THR A 440 6.47 -21.62 1.53
N GLN A 441 5.19 -22.02 1.30
CA GLN A 441 4.53 -23.03 2.14
C GLN A 441 5.30 -24.36 2.17
N ALA A 442 5.84 -24.80 1.02
CA ALA A 442 6.60 -26.05 0.95
C ALA A 442 7.90 -25.97 1.78
N ILE A 443 8.64 -24.85 1.71
CA ILE A 443 9.84 -24.60 2.52
C ILE A 443 9.49 -24.63 4.02
N VAL A 444 8.45 -23.92 4.43
CA VAL A 444 8.00 -23.88 5.84
C VAL A 444 7.56 -25.27 6.31
N LYS A 445 6.80 -26.01 5.51
CA LYS A 445 6.39 -27.39 5.82
C LYS A 445 7.58 -28.30 6.06
N GLN A 446 8.60 -28.24 5.21
CA GLN A 446 9.82 -29.05 5.35
C GLN A 446 10.57 -28.72 6.64
N ALA A 447 10.73 -27.45 6.99
CA ALA A 447 11.37 -27.03 8.22
C ALA A 447 10.57 -27.46 9.46
N CYS A 448 9.26 -27.31 9.44
CA CYS A 448 8.35 -27.73 10.50
C CYS A 448 8.40 -29.24 10.75
N ALA A 449 8.46 -30.06 9.70
CA ALA A 449 8.57 -31.52 9.82
C ALA A 449 9.84 -31.93 10.59
N LYS A 450 10.98 -31.26 10.35
CA LYS A 450 12.23 -31.47 11.10
C LYS A 450 12.08 -31.20 12.60
N ALA A 451 11.19 -30.28 12.96
CA ALA A 451 10.88 -29.95 14.36
C ALA A 451 9.73 -30.77 14.98
N GLY A 452 9.14 -31.73 14.23
CA GLY A 452 8.03 -32.55 14.70
C GLY A 452 6.67 -31.83 14.63
N ILE A 453 6.53 -30.92 13.71
CA ILE A 453 5.29 -30.20 13.41
C ILE A 453 4.78 -30.65 12.03
N ASP A 454 3.56 -31.14 11.96
CA ASP A 454 2.89 -31.56 10.73
C ASP A 454 2.12 -30.39 10.12
N ILE A 455 2.40 -30.06 8.87
CA ILE A 455 1.72 -28.98 8.13
C ILE A 455 0.97 -29.58 6.94
N GLU A 456 -0.35 -29.40 6.94
CA GLU A 456 -1.20 -29.58 5.77
C GLU A 456 -1.29 -28.28 4.98
N ILE A 457 -1.09 -28.34 3.65
CA ILE A 457 -1.10 -27.17 2.78
C ILE A 457 -2.45 -27.09 2.06
N LYS A 458 -3.08 -25.90 2.10
CA LYS A 458 -4.28 -25.60 1.33
C LYS A 458 -4.04 -24.35 0.48
N SER A 459 -4.38 -24.44 -0.82
CA SER A 459 -4.38 -23.31 -1.76
C SER A 459 -5.79 -23.04 -2.26
N VAL A 460 -6.22 -21.79 -2.22
CA VAL A 460 -7.54 -21.34 -2.67
C VAL A 460 -7.37 -20.41 -3.87
N ALA A 461 -8.24 -20.50 -4.87
CA ALA A 461 -8.19 -19.56 -6.00
C ALA A 461 -8.21 -18.10 -5.50
N ALA A 462 -7.34 -17.25 -6.03
CA ALA A 462 -7.18 -15.87 -5.54
C ALA A 462 -8.49 -15.06 -5.61
N SER A 463 -9.32 -15.32 -6.62
CA SER A 463 -10.65 -14.71 -6.76
C SER A 463 -11.64 -15.10 -5.66
N VAL A 464 -11.47 -16.27 -5.06
CA VAL A 464 -12.25 -16.76 -3.91
C VAL A 464 -11.62 -16.27 -2.61
N PHE A 465 -10.31 -16.51 -2.45
CA PHE A 465 -9.59 -16.17 -1.22
C PHE A 465 -9.74 -14.70 -0.83
N PHE A 466 -9.68 -13.79 -1.81
CA PHE A 466 -9.83 -12.34 -1.62
C PHE A 466 -11.23 -11.81 -1.93
N ALA A 467 -12.24 -12.69 -2.06
CA ALA A 467 -13.61 -12.24 -2.24
C ALA A 467 -14.18 -11.63 -0.96
N SER A 468 -15.09 -10.67 -1.13
CA SER A 468 -15.84 -10.04 -0.03
C SER A 468 -17.20 -10.73 0.19
N ASP A 469 -17.27 -12.05 -0.01
CA ASP A 469 -18.47 -12.84 0.16
C ASP A 469 -18.55 -13.46 1.57
N PRO A 470 -19.44 -12.97 2.45
CA PRO A 470 -19.56 -13.50 3.81
C PRO A 470 -20.18 -14.90 3.87
N GLY A 471 -20.74 -15.39 2.77
CA GLY A 471 -21.28 -16.75 2.66
C GLY A 471 -20.24 -17.81 2.29
N ASN A 472 -19.06 -17.39 1.80
CA ASN A 472 -18.04 -18.31 1.33
C ASN A 472 -16.96 -18.56 2.39
N PRO A 473 -16.88 -19.78 2.97
CA PRO A 473 -15.97 -20.11 4.07
C PRO A 473 -14.48 -20.12 3.66
N ASP A 474 -14.17 -20.13 2.37
CA ASP A 474 -12.79 -20.16 1.84
C ASP A 474 -12.18 -18.76 1.68
N THR A 475 -12.94 -17.70 1.98
CA THR A 475 -12.40 -16.34 1.97
C THR A 475 -11.47 -16.11 3.18
N TYR A 476 -10.44 -15.29 2.97
CA TYR A 476 -9.41 -15.04 4.00
C TYR A 476 -9.95 -14.46 5.32
N PRO A 477 -11.05 -13.65 5.37
CA PRO A 477 -11.55 -13.13 6.63
C PRO A 477 -12.17 -14.18 7.56
N HIS A 478 -12.68 -15.30 7.03
CA HIS A 478 -13.17 -16.40 7.84
C HIS A 478 -12.03 -17.07 8.61
N PHE A 479 -10.89 -17.23 7.98
CA PHE A 479 -9.69 -17.82 8.56
C PHE A 479 -9.98 -19.20 9.20
N TYR A 480 -10.66 -20.08 8.46
CA TYR A 480 -10.95 -21.45 8.90
C TYR A 480 -9.77 -22.40 8.66
N SER A 481 -8.59 -21.94 9.10
CA SER A 481 -7.31 -22.63 9.14
C SER A 481 -6.52 -22.16 10.35
N ASP A 482 -5.44 -22.85 10.68
CA ASP A 482 -4.56 -22.50 11.81
C ASP A 482 -3.59 -21.38 11.43
N LEU A 483 -3.02 -21.49 10.23
CA LEU A 483 -2.08 -20.53 9.67
C LEU A 483 -2.56 -20.04 8.31
N GLN A 484 -2.29 -18.78 7.99
CA GLN A 484 -2.66 -18.19 6.72
C GLN A 484 -1.59 -17.23 6.21
N MET A 485 -1.25 -17.32 4.91
CA MET A 485 -0.27 -16.46 4.28
C MET A 485 -0.88 -15.63 3.15
N TYR A 486 -0.57 -14.34 3.14
CA TYR A 486 -0.86 -13.44 2.04
C TYR A 486 0.00 -12.17 2.12
N ASN A 487 -0.11 -11.34 1.10
CA ASN A 487 0.51 -10.01 1.10
C ASN A 487 -0.46 -8.96 1.61
N THR A 488 0.04 -8.04 2.40
CA THR A 488 -0.65 -6.78 2.72
C THR A 488 0.27 -5.61 2.43
N SER A 489 -0.33 -4.43 2.22
CA SER A 489 0.42 -3.19 2.04
C SER A 489 0.07 -2.22 3.15
N THR A 490 1.09 -1.60 3.72
CA THR A 490 0.93 -0.43 4.59
C THR A 490 1.15 0.83 3.75
N GLY A 491 0.34 1.88 3.96
CA GLY A 491 0.54 3.18 3.31
C GLY A 491 1.75 3.94 3.83
N VAL A 492 1.95 5.15 3.32
CA VAL A 492 2.95 6.11 3.85
C VAL A 492 2.72 6.35 5.34
N ASP A 493 1.46 6.48 5.72
CA ASP A 493 1.04 6.47 7.12
C ASP A 493 0.57 5.06 7.50
N PRO A 494 1.15 4.43 8.52
CA PRO A 494 0.81 3.06 8.87
C PRO A 494 -0.47 2.93 9.70
N LEU A 495 -1.13 4.02 10.09
CA LEU A 495 -2.28 4.00 11.00
C LEU A 495 -3.33 2.98 10.57
N TRP A 496 -3.75 3.01 9.30
CA TRP A 496 -4.75 2.11 8.76
C TRP A 496 -4.23 0.68 8.55
N GLY A 497 -2.95 0.54 8.21
CA GLY A 497 -2.28 -0.76 8.09
C GLY A 497 -2.14 -1.47 9.43
N MET A 498 -1.98 -0.72 10.53
CA MET A 498 -1.87 -1.25 11.88
C MET A 498 -3.23 -1.43 12.57
N ARG A 499 -4.28 -0.75 12.12
CA ARG A 499 -5.64 -0.95 12.62
C ARG A 499 -6.11 -2.41 12.54
N VAL A 500 -5.59 -3.15 11.56
CA VAL A 500 -5.95 -4.57 11.34
C VAL A 500 -5.66 -5.50 12.52
N PHE A 501 -5.00 -5.05 13.57
CA PHE A 501 -4.74 -5.83 14.78
C PHE A 501 -5.43 -5.28 16.03
N THR A 502 -6.22 -4.21 15.91
CA THR A 502 -6.99 -3.69 17.06
C THR A 502 -8.13 -4.62 17.42
N SER A 503 -8.50 -4.61 18.69
CA SER A 503 -9.60 -5.45 19.21
C SER A 503 -10.95 -5.07 18.63
N GLU A 504 -11.17 -3.81 18.24
CA GLU A 504 -12.41 -3.32 17.62
C GLU A 504 -12.61 -3.86 16.18
N GLU A 505 -11.51 -4.23 15.50
CA GLU A 505 -11.54 -4.73 14.12
C GLU A 505 -11.68 -6.25 14.02
N VAL A 506 -11.95 -6.95 15.11
CA VAL A 506 -12.08 -8.41 15.09
C VAL A 506 -13.19 -8.86 14.14
N ALA A 507 -12.81 -9.71 13.17
CA ALA A 507 -13.75 -10.32 12.23
C ALA A 507 -14.61 -11.39 12.92
N SER A 508 -15.93 -11.30 12.79
CA SER A 508 -16.90 -12.20 13.40
C SER A 508 -18.15 -12.34 12.54
N LYS A 509 -18.98 -13.31 12.86
CA LYS A 509 -20.30 -13.50 12.22
C LYS A 509 -21.19 -12.26 12.39
N ASP A 510 -21.14 -11.59 13.55
CA ASP A 510 -21.97 -10.43 13.85
C ASP A 510 -21.70 -9.26 12.91
N ASN A 511 -20.43 -9.07 12.52
CA ASN A 511 -20.05 -8.04 11.52
C ASN A 511 -19.91 -8.61 10.12
N LYS A 512 -20.45 -9.82 9.83
CA LYS A 512 -20.35 -10.50 8.53
C LYS A 512 -18.91 -10.61 8.03
N TRP A 513 -17.98 -10.86 8.94
CA TRP A 513 -16.53 -10.94 8.72
C TRP A 513 -15.95 -9.71 8.02
N SER A 514 -16.57 -8.54 8.16
CA SER A 514 -16.06 -7.28 7.62
C SER A 514 -14.91 -6.69 8.46
N GLY A 515 -14.72 -7.17 9.69
CA GLY A 515 -13.59 -6.80 10.54
C GLY A 515 -12.27 -7.22 9.91
N ARG A 516 -11.25 -6.40 10.09
CA ARG A 516 -9.91 -6.58 9.47
C ARG A 516 -8.96 -7.39 10.35
N ASN A 517 -9.23 -7.48 11.66
CA ASN A 517 -8.48 -8.33 12.58
C ASN A 517 -8.97 -9.78 12.46
N ILE A 518 -8.48 -10.47 11.45
CA ILE A 518 -8.85 -11.86 11.17
C ILE A 518 -8.11 -12.86 12.05
N THR A 519 -7.05 -12.44 12.76
CA THR A 519 -6.34 -13.27 13.74
C THR A 519 -7.11 -13.44 15.02
N ARG A 520 -8.07 -12.57 15.34
CA ARG A 520 -8.84 -12.44 16.59
C ARG A 520 -7.96 -12.22 17.83
N TRP A 521 -6.69 -11.86 17.62
CA TRP A 521 -5.82 -11.44 18.72
C TRP A 521 -6.34 -10.15 19.35
N ARG A 522 -6.23 -10.04 20.68
CA ARG A 522 -6.64 -8.85 21.44
C ARG A 522 -5.54 -8.46 22.40
N ASN A 523 -5.26 -7.19 22.48
CA ASN A 523 -4.25 -6.66 23.39
C ASN A 523 -4.53 -5.20 23.74
N GLU A 524 -4.80 -4.93 25.01
CA GLU A 524 -5.14 -3.58 25.48
C GLU A 524 -3.99 -2.57 25.32
N GLU A 525 -2.72 -3.00 25.44
CA GLU A 525 -1.57 -2.12 25.18
C GLU A 525 -1.56 -1.70 23.71
N TYR A 526 -1.80 -2.64 22.80
CA TYR A 526 -1.87 -2.36 21.37
C TYR A 526 -2.99 -1.36 21.04
N ASP A 527 -4.18 -1.58 21.59
CA ASP A 527 -5.34 -0.72 21.37
C ASP A 527 -5.08 0.71 21.87
N ARG A 528 -4.45 0.86 23.06
CA ARG A 528 -4.05 2.18 23.59
C ARG A 528 -3.00 2.88 22.71
N LEU A 529 -2.01 2.13 22.21
CA LEU A 529 -0.97 2.69 21.33
C LEU A 529 -1.57 3.16 20.00
N TRP A 530 -2.46 2.35 19.42
CA TRP A 530 -3.13 2.71 18.18
C TRP A 530 -3.98 3.98 18.35
N LYS A 531 -4.76 4.02 19.44
CA LYS A 531 -5.58 5.20 19.79
C LYS A 531 -4.73 6.46 20.00
N GLY A 532 -3.57 6.32 20.65
CA GLY A 532 -2.62 7.42 20.81
C GLY A 532 -2.06 7.91 19.47
N ALA A 533 -1.79 6.98 18.53
CA ALA A 533 -1.24 7.32 17.21
C ALA A 533 -2.25 8.04 16.30
N GLU A 534 -3.56 7.98 16.58
CA GLU A 534 -4.58 8.72 15.84
C GLU A 534 -4.42 10.24 15.97
N THR A 535 -3.95 10.72 17.10
CA THR A 535 -3.91 12.17 17.41
C THR A 535 -2.52 12.71 17.72
N GLU A 536 -1.48 11.87 17.82
CA GLU A 536 -0.10 12.30 18.11
C GLU A 536 0.47 13.09 16.92
N MET A 537 0.70 14.37 17.14
CA MET A 537 1.23 15.30 16.12
C MET A 537 2.75 15.31 16.02
N ASP A 538 3.46 14.90 17.08
CA ASP A 538 4.92 14.79 17.04
C ASP A 538 5.31 13.54 16.20
N PRO A 539 5.98 13.70 15.07
CA PRO A 539 6.28 12.58 14.18
C PRO A 539 7.24 11.54 14.78
N VAL A 540 8.09 11.96 15.74
CA VAL A 540 9.04 11.05 16.41
C VAL A 540 8.30 10.21 17.44
N LYS A 541 7.46 10.82 18.26
CA LYS A 541 6.62 10.11 19.23
C LYS A 541 5.65 9.17 18.52
N ARG A 542 5.03 9.65 17.46
CA ARG A 542 4.12 8.84 16.65
C ARG A 542 4.82 7.62 16.02
N ALA A 543 6.03 7.80 15.51
CA ALA A 543 6.83 6.68 14.99
C ALA A 543 7.16 5.66 16.09
N ALA A 544 7.49 6.10 17.30
CA ALA A 544 7.73 5.23 18.44
C ALA A 544 6.51 4.38 18.81
N LEU A 545 5.28 4.94 18.73
CA LEU A 545 4.04 4.20 18.94
C LEU A 545 3.90 3.06 17.89
N PHE A 546 4.14 3.36 16.61
CA PHE A 546 4.06 2.36 15.55
C PHE A 546 5.15 1.29 15.66
N ILE A 547 6.38 1.66 16.04
CA ILE A 547 7.46 0.71 16.30
C ILE A 547 7.06 -0.24 17.43
N ARG A 548 6.50 0.28 18.53
CA ARG A 548 6.04 -0.56 19.65
C ARG A 548 4.89 -1.48 19.24
N MET A 549 3.93 -1.00 18.45
CA MET A 549 2.87 -1.84 17.89
C MET A 549 3.41 -2.96 17.00
N ASN A 550 4.39 -2.65 16.13
CA ASN A 550 5.09 -3.66 15.33
C ASN A 550 5.71 -4.74 16.22
N ASP A 551 6.43 -4.31 17.27
CA ASP A 551 7.10 -5.23 18.19
C ASP A 551 6.11 -6.15 18.91
N LEU A 552 4.95 -5.62 19.33
CA LEU A 552 3.92 -6.40 20.00
C LEU A 552 3.36 -7.51 19.11
N VAL A 553 3.01 -7.24 17.88
CA VAL A 553 2.46 -8.28 16.99
C VAL A 553 3.48 -9.36 16.65
N ILE A 554 4.77 -8.99 16.55
CA ILE A 554 5.86 -9.94 16.29
C ILE A 554 6.19 -10.77 17.53
N GLN A 555 6.39 -10.14 18.69
CA GLN A 555 6.75 -10.81 19.94
C GLN A 555 5.64 -11.75 20.43
N ASN A 556 4.38 -11.43 20.17
CA ASN A 556 3.26 -12.31 20.47
C ASN A 556 3.01 -13.39 19.40
N GLY A 557 3.78 -13.39 18.31
CA GLY A 557 3.60 -14.35 17.21
C GLY A 557 2.23 -14.25 16.54
N VAL A 558 1.63 -13.06 16.53
CA VAL A 558 0.38 -12.78 15.81
C VAL A 558 0.65 -12.87 14.31
N VAL A 559 1.78 -12.27 13.93
CA VAL A 559 2.31 -12.26 12.58
C VAL A 559 3.74 -12.78 12.58
N ILE A 560 4.04 -13.62 11.63
CA ILE A 560 5.40 -14.05 11.29
C ILE A 560 5.74 -13.40 9.95
N PRO A 561 6.49 -12.28 9.92
CA PRO A 561 6.96 -11.68 8.69
C PRO A 561 7.88 -12.64 7.94
N VAL A 562 7.74 -12.69 6.63
CA VAL A 562 8.55 -13.55 5.76
C VAL A 562 9.47 -12.68 4.91
N LEU A 563 8.88 -11.79 4.13
CA LEU A 563 9.62 -11.02 3.14
C LEU A 563 9.00 -9.63 2.95
N TRP A 564 9.81 -8.59 3.07
CA TRP A 564 9.46 -7.26 2.59
C TRP A 564 9.57 -7.24 1.07
N ARG A 565 8.42 -7.10 0.39
CA ARG A 565 8.33 -7.21 -1.06
C ARG A 565 8.38 -5.85 -1.73
N ASN A 566 9.25 -5.69 -2.70
CA ASN A 566 9.30 -4.55 -3.59
C ASN A 566 8.17 -4.59 -4.63
N GLY A 567 7.82 -3.42 -5.17
CA GLY A 567 7.05 -3.30 -6.39
C GLY A 567 7.92 -3.70 -7.58
N VAL A 568 7.32 -4.38 -8.54
CA VAL A 568 8.02 -4.84 -9.75
C VAL A 568 7.19 -4.49 -10.97
N ALA A 569 7.82 -3.82 -11.92
CA ALA A 569 7.30 -3.57 -13.25
C ALA A 569 8.38 -3.87 -14.28
N VAL A 570 8.04 -3.90 -15.54
CA VAL A 570 9.01 -4.01 -16.63
C VAL A 570 8.74 -2.93 -17.66
N ALA A 571 9.81 -2.39 -18.24
CA ALA A 571 9.74 -1.31 -19.23
C ALA A 571 10.72 -1.57 -20.36
N VAL A 572 10.37 -1.17 -21.60
CA VAL A 572 11.33 -1.19 -22.69
C VAL A 572 12.50 -0.26 -22.40
N THR A 573 13.70 -0.60 -22.89
CA THR A 573 14.94 0.13 -22.60
C THR A 573 14.88 1.61 -22.94
N LYS A 574 14.06 1.99 -23.93
CA LYS A 574 13.89 3.39 -24.37
C LYS A 574 12.92 4.20 -23.50
N LEU A 575 12.01 3.57 -22.76
CA LEU A 575 11.05 4.29 -21.91
C LEU A 575 11.76 4.87 -20.68
N ARG A 576 11.53 6.15 -20.40
CA ARG A 576 12.17 6.93 -19.35
C ARG A 576 11.15 7.75 -18.57
N GLY A 577 11.57 8.31 -17.43
CA GLY A 577 10.75 9.21 -16.61
C GLY A 577 9.73 8.48 -15.72
N LEU A 578 9.87 7.19 -15.51
CA LEU A 578 8.92 6.35 -14.77
C LEU A 578 8.80 6.78 -13.30
N ASP A 579 9.95 6.81 -12.60
CA ASP A 579 10.06 7.24 -11.18
C ASP A 579 8.95 6.61 -10.31
N LEU A 580 8.82 5.27 -10.37
CA LEU A 580 7.72 4.52 -9.78
C LEU A 580 7.68 4.69 -8.26
N SER A 581 6.51 4.94 -7.71
CA SER A 581 6.27 5.09 -6.27
C SER A 581 5.48 3.90 -5.74
N GLY A 582 5.92 3.35 -4.61
CA GLY A 582 5.18 2.34 -3.86
C GLY A 582 4.03 2.90 -3.02
N TRP A 583 3.88 4.22 -3.01
CA TRP A 583 2.94 4.97 -2.19
C TRP A 583 1.79 5.59 -2.99
N ASP A 584 1.92 5.58 -4.32
CA ASP A 584 0.92 6.10 -5.25
C ASP A 584 0.65 5.07 -6.35
N THR A 585 -0.16 5.40 -7.33
CA THR A 585 -0.35 4.60 -8.54
C THR A 585 0.95 4.48 -9.32
N TYR A 586 1.12 3.41 -10.09
CA TYR A 586 2.26 3.28 -11.02
C TYR A 586 2.27 4.41 -12.06
N LEU A 587 1.11 5.03 -12.29
CA LEU A 587 0.92 6.09 -13.28
C LEU A 587 0.98 7.51 -12.69
N TRP A 588 1.41 7.68 -11.42
CA TRP A 588 1.46 8.99 -10.77
C TRP A 588 2.28 10.03 -11.54
N ARG A 589 3.32 9.58 -12.28
CA ARG A 589 4.16 10.42 -13.14
C ARG A 589 3.92 10.20 -14.64
N LEU A 590 2.80 9.62 -15.05
CA LEU A 590 2.45 9.38 -16.45
C LEU A 590 2.70 10.59 -17.37
N PRO A 591 2.41 11.85 -16.99
CA PRO A 591 2.69 13.02 -17.84
C PRO A 591 4.17 13.21 -18.18
N TYR A 592 5.08 12.64 -17.37
CA TYR A 592 6.53 12.81 -17.50
C TYR A 592 7.23 11.65 -18.20
N TRP A 593 6.51 10.61 -18.58
CA TRP A 593 7.06 9.49 -19.32
C TRP A 593 7.42 9.91 -20.75
N TYR A 594 8.56 9.44 -21.27
CA TYR A 594 9.03 9.73 -22.62
C TYR A 594 9.89 8.60 -23.18
N LYS A 595 10.09 8.57 -24.50
CA LYS A 595 11.07 7.68 -25.16
C LYS A 595 12.32 8.46 -25.53
N ALA A 596 13.50 7.94 -25.14
CA ALA A 596 14.83 8.46 -25.50
C ALA A 596 15.42 7.68 -26.66
#